data_c3ba0a826d4ad42da56dd7986c5a0a46
#
_entry.id   c3ba0a826d4ad42da56dd7986c5a0a46
#
_cell.length_a   1.000
_cell.length_b   1.000
_cell.length_c   1.000
_cell.angle_alpha   90.00
_cell.angle_beta   90.00
_cell.angle_gamma   90.00
#
_symmetry.space_group_name_H-M   'P 1'
#
loop_
_entity.id
_entity.type
_entity.pdbx_description
1 polymer ?
#
loop_
_entity_poly.entity_id
_entity_poly.type
_entity_poly.pdbx_seq_one_letter_code
_entity_poly.pdbx_strand_id
1 'polypeptide(L)'
;MYKRQLDANEDQLDFPHMYASGRAGWADHELTGPRKDLSALFDLIINHVPVPGQLSKKNEDFRMLSTTLGHDPFVGRILTGRIESGQIKIGSTVQALSRIGQKIEQFRVTKILAFRGLSMKDIAEATAGDIVSLAGMNKATVSDTLCALAVEEPIEALPIDPPTISVTFGINDSPLAGREGSKVQSRVIRERLLKDCLLYTSPSPRD
;
A
#
# COMPACT_ATOMS: atom_id res chain seq x y z
N MET A 1 18.96 21.23 -18.82
CA MET A 1 17.94 21.82 -19.73
C MET A 1 16.59 21.08 -19.64
N TYR A 2 16.55 19.75 -19.67
CA TYR A 2 15.28 18.98 -19.64
C TYR A 2 14.48 19.08 -18.34
N LYS A 3 15.11 19.25 -17.17
CA LYS A 3 14.38 19.33 -15.89
C LYS A 3 13.43 20.53 -15.78
N ARG A 4 13.79 21.69 -16.36
CA ARG A 4 12.91 22.86 -16.42
C ARG A 4 11.67 22.63 -17.31
N GLN A 5 11.76 21.75 -18.29
CA GLN A 5 10.63 21.38 -19.16
C GLN A 5 9.63 20.42 -18.46
N LEU A 6 10.04 19.88 -17.30
CA LEU A 6 9.23 18.99 -16.47
C LEU A 6 8.78 19.68 -15.17
N ASP A 7 8.74 21.04 -15.17
CA ASP A 7 8.31 21.87 -14.03
C ASP A 7 9.05 21.56 -12.72
N ALA A 8 10.35 21.21 -12.81
CA ALA A 8 11.17 20.99 -11.63
C ALA A 8 11.35 22.30 -10.83
N ASN A 9 11.15 22.21 -9.51
CA ASN A 9 11.40 23.34 -8.60
C ASN A 9 12.90 23.57 -8.38
N GLU A 10 13.28 24.68 -7.68
CA GLU A 10 14.68 25.05 -7.46
C GLU A 10 15.45 23.98 -6.68
N ASP A 11 14.84 23.36 -5.66
CA ASP A 11 15.46 22.28 -4.88
C ASP A 11 15.77 21.05 -5.74
N GLN A 12 14.91 20.75 -6.70
CA GLN A 12 15.13 19.66 -7.65
C GLN A 12 16.18 19.99 -8.72
N LEU A 13 16.48 21.28 -8.93
CA LEU A 13 17.51 21.74 -9.86
C LEU A 13 18.90 21.80 -9.20
N ASP A 14 18.95 22.11 -7.91
CA ASP A 14 20.18 22.13 -7.11
C ASP A 14 20.44 20.74 -6.50
N PHE A 15 21.07 19.87 -7.29
CA PHE A 15 21.40 18.52 -6.89
C PHE A 15 22.91 18.26 -7.02
N PRO A 16 23.50 17.54 -6.07
CA PRO A 16 24.89 17.15 -6.19
C PRO A 16 25.08 16.15 -7.34
N HIS A 17 26.20 16.24 -8.02
CA HIS A 17 26.57 15.34 -9.09
C HIS A 17 28.03 14.91 -8.94
N MET A 18 28.35 13.78 -9.51
CA MET A 18 29.72 13.28 -9.57
C MET A 18 29.95 12.44 -10.82
N TYR A 19 31.21 12.21 -11.11
CA TYR A 19 31.66 11.41 -12.23
C TYR A 19 31.99 10.01 -11.72
N ALA A 20 31.49 8.97 -12.37
CA ALA A 20 31.71 7.61 -11.93
C ALA A 20 31.85 6.65 -13.11
N SER A 21 32.57 5.56 -12.89
CA SER A 21 32.63 4.41 -13.76
C SER A 21 32.37 3.13 -12.97
N GLY A 22 31.16 2.57 -13.07
CA GLY A 22 30.83 1.31 -12.40
C GLY A 22 31.71 0.14 -12.86
N ARG A 23 32.09 0.11 -14.14
CA ARG A 23 32.99 -0.93 -14.68
C ARG A 23 34.40 -0.85 -14.08
N ALA A 24 34.92 0.37 -13.91
CA ALA A 24 36.26 0.59 -13.38
C ALA A 24 36.29 0.73 -11.84
N GLY A 25 35.11 0.77 -11.17
CA GLY A 25 34.98 0.77 -9.71
C GLY A 25 35.43 2.07 -9.05
N TRP A 26 35.22 3.23 -9.68
CA TRP A 26 35.59 4.53 -9.09
C TRP A 26 34.47 5.57 -9.22
N ALA A 27 34.46 6.53 -8.30
CA ALA A 27 33.66 7.75 -8.36
C ALA A 27 34.46 8.93 -7.81
N ASP A 28 34.27 10.12 -8.41
CA ASP A 28 34.97 11.34 -8.03
C ASP A 28 34.09 12.57 -8.25
N HIS A 29 34.33 13.63 -7.48
CA HIS A 29 33.65 14.92 -7.63
C HIS A 29 34.08 15.66 -8.91
N GLU A 30 35.30 15.38 -9.38
CA GLU A 30 35.86 15.99 -10.58
C GLU A 30 36.15 14.97 -11.66
N LEU A 31 35.95 15.37 -12.93
CA LEU A 31 36.21 14.50 -14.07
C LEU A 31 37.70 14.06 -14.15
N THR A 32 38.61 14.92 -13.69
CA THR A 32 40.07 14.70 -13.67
C THR A 32 40.58 14.23 -12.32
N GLY A 33 39.71 13.89 -11.38
CA GLY A 33 40.06 13.45 -10.05
C GLY A 33 40.84 12.13 -9.99
N PRO A 34 41.30 11.72 -8.80
CA PRO A 34 42.22 10.59 -8.61
C PRO A 34 41.63 9.20 -8.93
N ARG A 35 40.32 9.06 -9.11
CA ARG A 35 39.61 7.84 -9.53
C ARG A 35 39.99 6.59 -8.75
N LYS A 36 40.05 6.69 -7.42
CA LYS A 36 40.53 5.61 -6.53
C LYS A 36 39.56 4.46 -6.39
N ASP A 37 38.37 4.76 -5.89
CA ASP A 37 37.34 3.78 -5.56
C ASP A 37 35.95 4.45 -5.53
N LEU A 38 34.94 3.76 -4.99
CA LEU A 38 33.56 4.25 -4.88
C LEU A 38 33.27 4.98 -3.56
N SER A 39 34.27 5.21 -2.68
CA SER A 39 34.04 5.83 -1.36
C SER A 39 33.40 7.20 -1.46
N ALA A 40 33.83 8.03 -2.40
CA ALA A 40 33.26 9.36 -2.62
C ALA A 40 31.75 9.30 -2.96
N LEU A 41 31.31 8.27 -3.69
CA LEU A 41 29.88 8.04 -3.97
C LEU A 41 29.11 7.65 -2.71
N PHE A 42 29.64 6.75 -1.90
CA PHE A 42 29.02 6.34 -0.65
C PHE A 42 28.94 7.51 0.34
N ASP A 43 29.99 8.32 0.44
CA ASP A 43 30.00 9.50 1.28
C ASP A 43 28.94 10.53 0.82
N LEU A 44 28.80 10.72 -0.48
CA LEU A 44 27.75 11.58 -1.03
C LEU A 44 26.35 11.05 -0.66
N ILE A 45 26.11 9.76 -0.82
CA ILE A 45 24.82 9.15 -0.47
C ILE A 45 24.52 9.33 1.03
N ILE A 46 25.47 9.04 1.90
CA ILE A 46 25.30 9.14 3.36
C ILE A 46 25.03 10.58 3.79
N ASN A 47 25.70 11.54 3.19
CA ASN A 47 25.60 12.95 3.58
C ASN A 47 24.40 13.67 2.96
N HIS A 48 23.98 13.27 1.77
CA HIS A 48 22.95 13.99 1.00
C HIS A 48 21.58 13.34 1.08
N VAL A 49 21.50 12.00 1.09
CA VAL A 49 20.21 11.32 1.10
C VAL A 49 19.61 11.37 2.52
N PRO A 50 18.44 12.00 2.69
CA PRO A 50 17.82 12.08 4.02
C PRO A 50 17.41 10.69 4.50
N VAL A 51 17.51 10.47 5.80
CA VAL A 51 16.98 9.27 6.46
C VAL A 51 15.46 9.21 6.19
N PRO A 52 14.89 8.03 5.89
CA PRO A 52 13.44 7.91 5.70
C PRO A 52 12.66 8.56 6.84
N GLY A 53 11.84 9.57 6.52
CA GLY A 53 11.13 10.39 7.49
C GLY A 53 10.21 9.61 8.43
N GLN A 54 9.76 8.42 8.00
CA GLN A 54 8.93 7.52 8.80
C GLN A 54 9.65 7.01 10.06
N LEU A 55 10.97 6.81 10.02
CA LEU A 55 11.73 6.35 11.20
C LEU A 55 11.73 7.38 12.33
N SER A 56 11.67 8.68 12.02
CA SER A 56 11.58 9.75 13.03
C SER A 56 10.19 9.83 13.65
N LYS A 57 9.15 9.33 12.98
CA LYS A 57 7.74 9.39 13.39
C LYS A 57 7.25 8.17 14.18
N LYS A 58 8.17 7.32 14.65
CA LYS A 58 7.83 6.09 15.37
C LYS A 58 7.02 6.33 16.65
N ASN A 59 7.23 7.46 17.32
CA ASN A 59 6.58 7.80 18.58
C ASN A 59 5.30 8.65 18.41
N GLU A 60 4.90 8.92 17.17
CA GLU A 60 3.65 9.59 16.86
C GLU A 60 2.47 8.60 16.89
N ASP A 61 1.25 9.12 16.71
CA ASP A 61 0.06 8.30 16.56
C ASP A 61 0.14 7.43 15.30
N PHE A 62 -0.38 6.21 15.40
CA PHE A 62 -0.43 5.29 14.27
C PHE A 62 -1.22 5.85 13.11
N ARG A 63 -0.61 5.85 11.92
CA ARG A 63 -1.25 6.18 10.64
C ARG A 63 -0.69 5.28 9.54
N MET A 64 -1.56 4.71 8.74
CA MET A 64 -1.23 3.87 7.59
C MET A 64 -2.18 4.19 6.43
N LEU A 65 -1.64 4.47 5.26
CA LEU A 65 -2.43 4.58 4.03
C LEU A 65 -2.61 3.19 3.42
N SER A 66 -3.86 2.78 3.21
CA SER A 66 -4.15 1.51 2.53
C SER A 66 -4.02 1.65 1.02
N THR A 67 -3.17 0.81 0.43
CA THR A 67 -2.86 0.83 -1.01
C THR A 67 -3.39 -0.38 -1.76
N THR A 68 -3.49 -1.52 -1.10
CA THR A 68 -3.93 -2.77 -1.74
C THR A 68 -4.97 -3.46 -0.87
N LEU A 69 -6.05 -3.87 -1.50
CA LEU A 69 -7.09 -4.68 -0.89
C LEU A 69 -6.91 -6.13 -1.29
N GLY A 70 -6.93 -7.02 -0.31
CA GLY A 70 -6.87 -8.46 -0.48
C GLY A 70 -7.97 -9.16 0.32
N HIS A 71 -8.05 -10.45 0.15
CA HIS A 71 -8.95 -11.32 0.90
C HIS A 71 -8.25 -12.63 1.26
N ASP A 72 -8.28 -12.98 2.53
CA ASP A 72 -7.81 -14.26 3.04
C ASP A 72 -9.02 -15.12 3.43
N PRO A 73 -9.05 -16.43 3.11
CA PRO A 73 -10.16 -17.30 3.42
C PRO A 73 -10.50 -17.40 4.92
N PHE A 74 -9.51 -17.19 5.81
CA PHE A 74 -9.64 -17.37 7.26
C PHE A 74 -9.88 -16.05 8.00
N VAL A 75 -9.19 -14.99 7.60
CA VAL A 75 -9.27 -13.68 8.29
C VAL A 75 -10.11 -12.65 7.54
N GLY A 76 -10.59 -12.98 6.35
CA GLY A 76 -11.45 -12.13 5.56
C GLY A 76 -10.69 -11.02 4.83
N ARG A 77 -11.19 -9.78 4.91
CA ARG A 77 -10.63 -8.61 4.24
C ARG A 77 -9.27 -8.22 4.84
N ILE A 78 -8.31 -7.97 3.96
CA ILE A 78 -6.95 -7.55 4.31
C ILE A 78 -6.62 -6.26 3.56
N LEU A 79 -6.11 -5.26 4.28
CA LEU A 79 -5.60 -4.03 3.68
C LEU A 79 -4.09 -3.95 3.88
N THR A 80 -3.36 -3.80 2.78
CA THR A 80 -1.91 -3.64 2.77
C THR A 80 -1.56 -2.18 2.54
N GLY A 81 -0.56 -1.70 3.26
CA GLY A 81 -0.05 -0.35 3.14
C GLY A 81 1.25 -0.15 3.91
N ARG A 82 1.82 1.04 3.78
CA ARG A 82 2.98 1.45 4.56
C ARG A 82 2.52 2.24 5.78
N ILE A 83 3.13 1.94 6.93
CA ILE A 83 2.94 2.72 8.14
C ILE A 83 3.71 4.04 7.99
N GLU A 84 3.00 5.16 7.98
CA GLU A 84 3.60 6.49 7.85
C GLU A 84 4.08 7.04 9.20
N SER A 85 3.38 6.71 10.29
CA SER A 85 3.76 7.10 11.65
C SER A 85 3.28 6.10 12.69
N GLY A 86 3.90 6.14 13.85
CA GLY A 86 3.52 5.35 15.01
C GLY A 86 3.87 3.87 14.93
N GLN A 87 3.14 3.10 15.72
CA GLN A 87 3.27 1.65 15.79
C GLN A 87 1.91 0.98 15.98
N ILE A 88 1.80 -0.26 15.55
CA ILE A 88 0.58 -1.05 15.65
C ILE A 88 0.88 -2.44 16.21
N LYS A 89 0.00 -2.96 17.06
CA LYS A 89 0.08 -4.31 17.65
C LYS A 89 -1.20 -5.09 17.38
N ILE A 90 -1.10 -6.40 17.35
CA ILE A 90 -2.28 -7.27 17.32
C ILE A 90 -3.16 -6.94 18.52
N GLY A 91 -4.46 -6.82 18.29
CA GLY A 91 -5.45 -6.47 19.32
C GLY A 91 -5.65 -4.97 19.54
N SER A 92 -4.84 -4.10 18.92
CA SER A 92 -5.06 -2.65 18.96
C SER A 92 -6.40 -2.28 18.33
N THR A 93 -7.08 -1.31 18.93
CA THR A 93 -8.30 -0.72 18.36
C THR A 93 -7.91 0.50 17.53
N VAL A 94 -8.31 0.50 16.28
CA VAL A 94 -8.03 1.55 15.30
C VAL A 94 -9.31 1.95 14.56
N GLN A 95 -9.24 3.03 13.83
CA GLN A 95 -10.33 3.48 12.97
C GLN A 95 -9.86 3.63 11.53
N ALA A 96 -10.82 3.57 10.62
CA ALA A 96 -10.64 3.88 9.21
C ALA A 96 -11.29 5.22 8.90
N LEU A 97 -10.53 6.11 8.29
CA LEU A 97 -10.98 7.40 7.77
C LEU A 97 -10.99 7.36 6.24
N SER A 98 -12.04 7.86 5.64
CA SER A 98 -12.08 8.08 4.20
C SER A 98 -11.09 9.18 3.80
N ARG A 99 -10.80 9.29 2.52
CA ARG A 99 -9.94 10.34 1.96
C ARG A 99 -10.38 11.77 2.31
N ILE A 100 -11.67 11.99 2.59
CA ILE A 100 -12.24 13.28 2.99
C ILE A 100 -12.40 13.43 4.51
N GLY A 101 -11.77 12.54 5.30
CA GLY A 101 -11.79 12.60 6.77
C GLY A 101 -13.04 12.01 7.44
N GLN A 102 -13.98 11.42 6.68
CA GLN A 102 -15.16 10.79 7.30
C GLN A 102 -14.76 9.45 7.94
N LYS A 103 -15.22 9.22 9.16
CA LYS A 103 -15.05 7.94 9.84
C LYS A 103 -15.90 6.86 9.18
N ILE A 104 -15.26 5.81 8.68
CA ILE A 104 -15.90 4.67 8.01
C ILE A 104 -16.31 3.62 9.02
N GLU A 105 -15.35 3.16 9.81
CA GLU A 105 -15.54 2.15 10.85
C GLU A 105 -14.44 2.23 11.90
N GLN A 106 -14.72 1.62 13.04
CA GLN A 106 -13.75 1.34 14.09
C GLN A 106 -13.66 -0.18 14.24
N PHE A 107 -12.45 -0.71 14.31
CA PHE A 107 -12.24 -2.15 14.36
C PHE A 107 -11.03 -2.51 15.23
N ARG A 108 -10.96 -3.77 15.60
CA ARG A 108 -9.81 -4.34 16.30
C ARG A 108 -8.94 -5.10 15.33
N VAL A 109 -7.64 -4.81 15.32
CA VAL A 109 -6.67 -5.53 14.49
C VAL A 109 -6.58 -6.98 14.95
N THR A 110 -7.00 -7.91 14.10
CA THR A 110 -6.99 -9.34 14.41
C THR A 110 -5.69 -10.01 14.00
N LYS A 111 -5.06 -9.51 12.93
CA LYS A 111 -3.82 -10.06 12.39
C LYS A 111 -2.99 -8.98 11.72
N ILE A 112 -1.67 -9.10 11.85
CA ILE A 112 -0.69 -8.28 11.14
C ILE A 112 0.20 -9.23 10.37
N LEU A 113 0.30 -9.03 9.05
CA LEU A 113 1.10 -9.83 8.15
C LEU A 113 2.18 -8.96 7.51
N ALA A 114 3.39 -9.48 7.38
CA ALA A 114 4.47 -8.82 6.67
C ALA A 114 5.22 -9.81 5.79
N PHE A 115 5.73 -9.33 4.67
CA PHE A 115 6.63 -10.14 3.85
C PHE A 115 7.98 -10.31 4.56
N ARG A 116 8.45 -11.54 4.62
CA ARG A 116 9.80 -11.92 5.01
C ARG A 116 10.37 -12.81 3.92
N GLY A 117 11.19 -12.20 3.05
CA GLY A 117 11.53 -12.77 1.77
C GLY A 117 10.30 -12.86 0.86
N LEU A 118 10.01 -14.03 0.29
CA LEU A 118 8.87 -14.25 -0.61
C LEU A 118 7.58 -14.72 0.10
N SER A 119 7.63 -14.96 1.41
CA SER A 119 6.48 -15.46 2.16
C SER A 119 5.90 -14.41 3.09
N MET A 120 4.57 -14.34 3.17
CA MET A 120 3.86 -13.60 4.20
C MET A 120 3.93 -14.34 5.53
N LYS A 121 4.30 -13.62 6.58
CA LYS A 121 4.37 -14.15 7.96
C LYS A 121 3.60 -13.27 8.92
N ASP A 122 3.03 -13.91 9.94
CA ASP A 122 2.40 -13.22 11.06
C ASP A 122 3.48 -12.53 11.90
N ILE A 123 3.22 -11.27 12.25
CA ILE A 123 4.06 -10.49 13.16
C ILE A 123 3.20 -9.91 14.28
N ALA A 124 3.78 -9.78 15.48
CA ALA A 124 3.06 -9.28 16.65
C ALA A 124 2.87 -7.76 16.63
N GLU A 125 3.84 -7.05 16.08
CA GLU A 125 3.87 -5.58 16.01
C GLU A 125 4.59 -5.09 14.76
N ALA A 126 4.28 -3.87 14.35
CA ALA A 126 4.93 -3.17 13.26
C ALA A 126 5.05 -1.68 13.56
N THR A 127 6.01 -1.01 12.95
CA THR A 127 6.35 0.38 13.22
C THR A 127 6.41 1.23 11.95
N ALA A 128 6.48 2.53 12.11
CA ALA A 128 6.63 3.48 11.02
C ALA A 128 7.75 3.05 10.05
N GLY A 129 7.43 3.06 8.74
CA GLY A 129 8.28 2.59 7.66
C GLY A 129 8.01 1.15 7.21
N ASP A 130 7.40 0.30 8.04
CA ASP A 130 7.06 -1.07 7.66
C ASP A 130 5.90 -1.10 6.65
N ILE A 131 5.98 -2.03 5.70
CA ILE A 131 4.87 -2.37 4.81
C ILE A 131 4.20 -3.63 5.37
N VAL A 132 2.94 -3.49 5.76
CA VAL A 132 2.20 -4.55 6.43
C VAL A 132 0.79 -4.69 5.87
N SER A 133 0.22 -5.85 6.08
CA SER A 133 -1.18 -6.14 5.79
C SER A 133 -1.92 -6.32 7.11
N LEU A 134 -2.98 -5.55 7.30
CA LEU A 134 -3.84 -5.59 8.49
C LEU A 134 -5.14 -6.30 8.18
N ALA A 135 -5.64 -7.09 9.13
CA ALA A 135 -6.96 -7.72 9.09
C ALA A 135 -7.81 -7.32 10.29
N GLY A 136 -9.13 -7.43 10.14
CA GLY A 136 -10.10 -7.11 11.19
C GLY A 136 -11.14 -6.07 10.79
N MET A 137 -10.99 -5.43 9.62
CA MET A 137 -11.94 -4.48 9.05
C MET A 137 -12.97 -5.17 8.15
N ASN A 138 -14.11 -4.49 7.97
CA ASN A 138 -15.19 -4.97 7.10
C ASN A 138 -15.50 -4.02 5.94
N LYS A 139 -15.36 -2.72 6.13
CA LYS A 139 -15.80 -1.69 5.18
C LYS A 139 -14.65 -0.92 4.55
N ALA A 140 -13.56 -0.69 5.31
CA ALA A 140 -12.41 0.07 4.84
C ALA A 140 -11.87 -0.49 3.51
N THR A 141 -11.39 0.40 2.64
CA THR A 141 -10.96 0.07 1.28
C THR A 141 -9.63 0.76 0.92
N VAL A 142 -9.23 0.66 -0.33
CA VAL A 142 -8.04 1.33 -0.87
C VAL A 142 -8.21 2.85 -0.78
N SER A 143 -7.12 3.57 -0.53
CA SER A 143 -7.04 5.01 -0.27
C SER A 143 -7.65 5.49 1.05
N ASP A 144 -8.15 4.59 1.89
CA ASP A 144 -8.56 4.93 3.25
C ASP A 144 -7.33 4.96 4.18
N THR A 145 -7.40 5.82 5.19
CA THR A 145 -6.38 5.92 6.23
C THR A 145 -6.79 5.07 7.43
N LEU A 146 -5.96 4.08 7.78
CA LEU A 146 -6.10 3.34 9.03
C LEU A 146 -5.27 4.05 10.10
N CYS A 147 -5.87 4.43 11.22
CA CYS A 147 -5.19 5.25 12.20
C CYS A 147 -5.66 5.01 13.64
N ALA A 148 -4.90 5.55 14.59
CA ALA A 148 -5.29 5.59 16.00
C ALA A 148 -6.58 6.43 16.17
N LEU A 149 -7.34 6.16 17.25
CA LEU A 149 -8.63 6.84 17.49
C LEU A 149 -8.51 8.35 17.68
N ALA A 150 -7.34 8.84 18.09
CA ALA A 150 -7.07 10.25 18.31
C ALA A 150 -6.82 11.03 16.99
N VAL A 151 -6.62 10.33 15.89
CA VAL A 151 -6.30 10.95 14.60
C VAL A 151 -7.58 11.32 13.86
N GLU A 152 -7.72 12.57 13.49
CA GLU A 152 -8.89 13.10 12.77
C GLU A 152 -8.56 13.39 11.28
N GLU A 153 -7.29 13.64 10.97
CA GLU A 153 -6.86 13.99 9.62
C GLU A 153 -6.38 12.76 8.84
N PRO A 154 -6.97 12.45 7.67
CA PRO A 154 -6.51 11.37 6.82
C PRO A 154 -5.16 11.69 6.17
N ILE A 155 -4.44 10.66 5.76
CA ILE A 155 -3.27 10.81 4.90
C ILE A 155 -3.76 11.21 3.50
N GLU A 156 -3.10 12.18 2.89
CA GLU A 156 -3.40 12.59 1.52
C GLU A 156 -3.21 11.42 0.55
N ALA A 157 -4.24 11.12 -0.21
CA ALA A 157 -4.26 10.03 -1.17
C ALA A 157 -4.81 10.50 -2.51
N LEU A 158 -4.25 9.95 -3.59
CA LEU A 158 -4.75 10.22 -4.93
C LEU A 158 -6.20 9.73 -5.09
N PRO A 159 -7.03 10.46 -5.84
CA PRO A 159 -8.38 9.99 -6.15
C PRO A 159 -8.32 8.71 -6.98
N ILE A 160 -9.22 7.78 -6.67
CA ILE A 160 -9.46 6.62 -7.53
C ILE A 160 -10.49 7.05 -8.57
N ASP A 161 -10.20 6.78 -9.83
CA ASP A 161 -11.13 7.06 -10.91
C ASP A 161 -12.44 6.28 -10.75
N PRO A 162 -13.59 6.88 -11.07
CA PRO A 162 -14.86 6.18 -11.00
C PRO A 162 -14.91 5.03 -12.03
N PRO A 163 -15.66 3.94 -11.75
CA PRO A 163 -15.81 2.86 -12.69
C PRO A 163 -16.47 3.34 -14.01
N THR A 164 -15.90 2.91 -15.14
CA THR A 164 -16.34 3.29 -16.49
C THR A 164 -17.42 2.36 -17.05
N ILE A 165 -17.57 1.15 -16.48
CA ILE A 165 -18.51 0.11 -16.93
C ILE A 165 -19.30 -0.40 -15.75
N SER A 166 -20.59 -0.61 -15.93
CA SER A 166 -21.46 -1.29 -14.98
C SER A 166 -22.06 -2.55 -15.61
N VAL A 167 -22.13 -3.63 -14.83
CA VAL A 167 -22.73 -4.91 -15.24
C VAL A 167 -23.75 -5.32 -14.20
N THR A 168 -24.91 -5.78 -14.66
CA THR A 168 -25.98 -6.32 -13.80
C THR A 168 -25.93 -7.84 -13.82
N PHE A 169 -25.84 -8.45 -12.65
CA PHE A 169 -25.93 -9.90 -12.48
C PHE A 169 -27.31 -10.25 -11.93
N GLY A 170 -28.04 -11.09 -12.66
CA GLY A 170 -29.34 -11.60 -12.25
C GLY A 170 -29.30 -13.11 -11.99
N ILE A 171 -30.35 -13.61 -11.38
CA ILE A 171 -30.58 -15.07 -11.28
C ILE A 171 -31.02 -15.62 -12.64
N ASN A 172 -30.69 -16.88 -12.91
CA ASN A 172 -31.25 -17.59 -14.05
C ASN A 172 -32.64 -18.11 -13.66
N ASP A 173 -33.68 -17.50 -14.22
CA ASP A 173 -35.09 -17.85 -14.01
C ASP A 173 -35.68 -18.75 -15.12
N SER A 174 -34.81 -19.27 -15.99
CA SER A 174 -35.24 -20.18 -17.04
C SER A 174 -35.76 -21.51 -16.46
N PRO A 175 -36.69 -22.26 -17.20
CA PRO A 175 -37.17 -23.58 -16.77
C PRO A 175 -36.07 -24.63 -16.61
N LEU A 176 -34.87 -24.36 -17.13
CA LEU A 176 -33.69 -25.25 -17.05
C LEU A 176 -32.75 -24.85 -15.92
N ALA A 177 -33.08 -23.80 -15.15
CA ALA A 177 -32.25 -23.34 -14.03
C ALA A 177 -32.07 -24.48 -12.99
N GLY A 178 -30.82 -24.69 -12.56
CA GLY A 178 -30.48 -25.72 -11.58
C GLY A 178 -30.16 -27.10 -12.14
N ARG A 179 -30.26 -27.35 -13.44
CA ARG A 179 -29.92 -28.65 -14.06
C ARG A 179 -28.39 -28.83 -14.14
N GLU A 180 -27.62 -27.77 -14.39
CA GLU A 180 -26.17 -27.82 -14.51
C GLU A 180 -25.45 -27.10 -13.36
N GLY A 181 -26.14 -26.79 -12.27
CA GLY A 181 -25.55 -26.14 -11.11
C GLY A 181 -26.57 -25.82 -10.03
N SER A 182 -26.19 -26.00 -8.79
CA SER A 182 -27.05 -25.78 -7.63
C SER A 182 -26.97 -24.36 -7.02
N LYS A 183 -26.01 -23.57 -7.44
CA LYS A 183 -25.72 -22.21 -6.86
C LYS A 183 -26.43 -21.10 -7.62
N VAL A 184 -27.74 -21.19 -7.79
CA VAL A 184 -28.55 -20.28 -8.61
C VAL A 184 -29.22 -19.15 -7.80
N GLN A 185 -29.05 -19.13 -6.47
CA GLN A 185 -29.70 -18.15 -5.61
C GLN A 185 -28.97 -16.78 -5.66
N SER A 186 -29.73 -15.69 -5.67
CA SER A 186 -29.20 -14.32 -5.68
C SER A 186 -28.20 -14.04 -4.55
N ARG A 187 -28.44 -14.58 -3.36
CA ARG A 187 -27.55 -14.46 -2.22
C ARG A 187 -26.17 -15.08 -2.50
N VAL A 188 -26.13 -16.27 -3.08
CA VAL A 188 -24.88 -16.99 -3.41
C VAL A 188 -24.09 -16.23 -4.49
N ILE A 189 -24.79 -15.75 -5.52
CA ILE A 189 -24.19 -14.92 -6.56
C ILE A 189 -23.59 -13.64 -5.95
N ARG A 190 -24.35 -12.93 -5.10
CA ARG A 190 -23.90 -11.73 -4.43
C ARG A 190 -22.67 -11.98 -3.56
N GLU A 191 -22.68 -13.03 -2.73
CA GLU A 191 -21.53 -13.38 -1.89
C GLU A 191 -20.28 -13.67 -2.72
N ARG A 192 -20.46 -14.39 -3.84
CA ARG A 192 -19.35 -14.66 -4.77
C ARG A 192 -18.81 -13.40 -5.43
N LEU A 193 -19.67 -12.54 -5.95
CA LEU A 193 -19.28 -11.27 -6.56
C LEU A 193 -18.56 -10.37 -5.58
N LEU A 194 -19.08 -10.21 -4.36
CA LEU A 194 -18.40 -9.40 -3.33
C LEU A 194 -17.02 -9.95 -2.97
N LYS A 195 -16.85 -11.26 -3.00
CA LYS A 195 -15.56 -11.89 -2.74
C LYS A 195 -14.60 -11.71 -3.92
N ASP A 196 -15.05 -11.99 -5.13
CA ASP A 196 -14.21 -11.98 -6.34
C ASP A 196 -13.88 -10.54 -6.80
N CYS A 197 -14.81 -9.58 -6.63
CA CYS A 197 -14.55 -8.17 -6.90
C CYS A 197 -13.53 -7.53 -5.96
N LEU A 198 -13.25 -8.14 -4.81
CA LEU A 198 -12.17 -7.72 -3.91
C LEU A 198 -10.80 -8.26 -4.34
N LEU A 199 -10.78 -9.28 -5.20
CA LEU A 199 -9.58 -9.84 -5.79
C LEU A 199 -9.40 -9.21 -7.17
N TYR A 200 -8.30 -8.53 -7.38
CA TYR A 200 -7.97 -7.86 -8.64
C TYR A 200 -7.84 -8.82 -9.85
N THR A 201 -7.79 -10.11 -9.58
CA THR A 201 -7.72 -11.16 -10.58
C THR A 201 -8.79 -12.20 -10.31
N SER A 202 -9.97 -12.00 -10.88
CA SER A 202 -10.88 -13.11 -11.10
C SER A 202 -10.35 -13.88 -12.31
N PRO A 203 -10.08 -15.21 -12.19
CA PRO A 203 -9.69 -15.99 -13.36
C PRO A 203 -10.80 -15.89 -14.40
N SER A 204 -10.40 -15.52 -15.63
CA SER A 204 -11.33 -15.54 -16.75
C SER A 204 -11.78 -16.96 -17.00
N PRO A 205 -13.06 -17.19 -17.38
CA PRO A 205 -13.53 -18.52 -17.78
C PRO A 205 -12.80 -19.13 -19.00
N ARG A 206 -11.85 -18.37 -19.56
CA ARG A 206 -11.01 -18.79 -20.69
C ARG A 206 -9.58 -19.17 -20.30
N ASP A 207 -9.21 -19.02 -19.04
CA ASP A 207 -7.93 -19.48 -18.45
C ASP A 207 -8.19 -20.82 -17.66
#